data_facdc04b9a6a9b908d7680bc3d145351
#
_entry.id   facdc04b9a6a9b908d7680bc3d145351
#
_cell.length_a   1.000
_cell.length_b   1.000
_cell.length_c   1.000
_cell.angle_alpha   90.00
_cell.angle_beta   90.00
_cell.angle_gamma   90.00
#
_symmetry.space_group_name_H-M   'P 1'
#
loop_
_entity.id
_entity.type
_entity.pdbx_description
1 polymer ?
#
loop_
_entity_poly.entity_id
_entity_poly.type
_entity_poly.pdbx_seq_one_letter_code
_entity_poly.pdbx_strand_id
1 'polypeptide(L)'
;LIQTGIIRLLGLFPRSGIDPAVVERYNRDTIHEYELVRDFVLTHYITSAGVDTPFWTSVRDAPLPDSLAERLDAFRTSGSILTEPTEFFGPTNWFAVLWGQGLRPADYHPIADGLEKAELERRLAILRQRNAEALASLPPHGAFLASTARTPS
;
A
#
# COMPACT_ATOMS: atom_id res chain seq x y z
N LEU A 1 5.07 5.78 10.74
CA LEU A 1 4.66 5.21 12.03
C LEU A 1 5.22 5.99 13.23
N ILE A 2 6.56 6.14 13.40
CA ILE A 2 7.13 6.85 14.54
C ILE A 2 6.66 8.30 14.59
N GLN A 3 6.73 9.02 13.48
CA GLN A 3 6.28 10.42 13.41
C GLN A 3 4.77 10.56 13.69
N THR A 4 3.94 9.69 13.13
CA THR A 4 2.48 9.71 13.38
C THR A 4 2.17 9.41 14.83
N GLY A 5 2.87 8.45 15.45
CA GLY A 5 2.76 8.14 16.86
C GLY A 5 3.15 9.34 17.75
N ILE A 6 4.23 10.04 17.42
CA ILE A 6 4.66 11.25 18.17
C ILE A 6 3.62 12.37 17.99
N ILE A 7 3.14 12.64 16.79
CA ILE A 7 2.14 13.69 16.55
C ILE A 7 0.83 13.37 17.31
N ARG A 8 0.38 12.11 17.28
CA ARG A 8 -0.78 11.66 18.06
C ARG A 8 -0.55 11.83 19.56
N LEU A 9 0.63 11.45 20.05
CA LEU A 9 0.98 11.65 21.46
C LEU A 9 0.94 13.12 21.87
N LEU A 10 1.53 14.00 21.07
CA LEU A 10 1.53 15.44 21.34
C LEU A 10 0.12 16.03 21.32
N GLY A 11 -0.74 15.57 20.38
CA GLY A 11 -2.13 16.01 20.29
C GLY A 11 -3.01 15.57 21.46
N LEU A 12 -2.66 14.45 22.09
CA LEU A 12 -3.37 13.87 23.22
C LEU A 12 -2.65 14.13 24.56
N PHE A 13 -1.56 14.87 24.56
CA PHE A 13 -0.71 15.06 25.76
C PHE A 13 -1.48 15.82 26.85
N PRO A 14 -1.59 15.27 28.07
CA PRO A 14 -2.38 15.86 29.12
C PRO A 14 -1.75 17.14 29.67
N ARG A 15 -2.56 18.14 29.98
CA ARG A 15 -2.11 19.35 30.69
C ARG A 15 -2.04 19.12 32.19
N SER A 16 -2.90 18.26 32.74
CA SER A 16 -2.96 17.95 34.17
C SER A 16 -3.50 16.53 34.35
N GLY A 17 -2.68 15.66 34.95
CA GLY A 17 -3.05 14.27 35.17
C GLY A 17 -3.18 13.44 33.87
N ILE A 18 -3.15 12.13 34.00
CA ILE A 18 -3.33 11.18 32.89
C ILE A 18 -4.75 10.65 32.93
N ASP A 19 -5.52 10.94 31.89
CA ASP A 19 -6.87 10.38 31.72
C ASP A 19 -6.79 8.98 31.08
N PRO A 20 -7.28 7.92 31.72
CA PRO A 20 -7.29 6.58 31.18
C PRO A 20 -7.97 6.48 29.80
N ALA A 21 -9.04 7.25 29.55
CA ALA A 21 -9.73 7.25 28.25
C ALA A 21 -8.85 7.79 27.12
N VAL A 22 -7.99 8.77 27.41
CA VAL A 22 -7.03 9.33 26.47
C VAL A 22 -5.92 8.31 26.16
N VAL A 23 -5.44 7.60 27.17
CA VAL A 23 -4.46 6.52 27.01
C VAL A 23 -5.04 5.39 26.15
N GLU A 24 -6.25 4.96 26.45
CA GLU A 24 -6.94 3.93 25.66
C GLU A 24 -7.15 4.35 24.21
N ARG A 25 -7.54 5.59 23.98
CA ARG A 25 -7.67 6.16 22.63
C ARG A 25 -6.35 6.13 21.88
N TYR A 26 -5.26 6.61 22.51
CA TYR A 26 -3.94 6.60 21.91
C TYR A 26 -3.49 5.18 21.52
N ASN A 27 -3.63 4.24 22.45
CA ASN A 27 -3.23 2.86 22.23
C ASN A 27 -4.04 2.21 21.12
N ARG A 28 -5.36 2.33 21.13
CA ARG A 28 -6.25 1.78 20.11
C ARG A 28 -5.89 2.29 18.72
N ASP A 29 -5.78 3.61 18.54
CA ASP A 29 -5.52 4.23 17.25
C ASP A 29 -4.10 3.88 16.76
N THR A 30 -3.15 3.71 17.67
CA THR A 30 -1.78 3.32 17.35
C THR A 30 -1.70 1.84 16.97
N ILE A 31 -2.32 0.95 17.73
CA ILE A 31 -2.38 -0.49 17.41
C ILE A 31 -3.00 -0.68 16.04
N HIS A 32 -4.14 -0.03 15.78
CA HIS A 32 -4.83 -0.13 14.49
C HIS A 32 -3.93 0.29 13.33
N GLU A 33 -3.24 1.43 13.42
CA GLU A 33 -2.29 1.87 12.39
C GLU A 33 -1.16 0.86 12.15
N TYR A 34 -0.62 0.25 13.21
CA TYR A 34 0.41 -0.77 13.09
C TYR A 34 -0.12 -2.06 12.45
N GLU A 35 -1.36 -2.44 12.74
CA GLU A 35 -2.00 -3.61 12.11
C GLU A 35 -2.21 -3.41 10.62
N LEU A 36 -2.67 -2.24 10.19
CA LEU A 36 -2.81 -1.91 8.77
C LEU A 36 -1.47 -1.97 8.02
N VAL A 37 -0.40 -1.45 8.63
CA VAL A 37 0.94 -1.54 8.03
C VAL A 37 1.48 -2.97 8.05
N ARG A 38 1.27 -3.72 9.13
CA ARG A 38 1.61 -5.15 9.21
C ARG A 38 0.97 -5.92 8.06
N ASP A 39 -0.31 -5.74 7.81
CA ASP A 39 -1.05 -6.45 6.78
C ASP A 39 -0.50 -6.14 5.39
N PHE A 40 -0.17 -4.87 5.12
CA PHE A 40 0.46 -4.49 3.87
C PHE A 40 1.84 -5.13 3.70
N VAL A 41 2.67 -5.14 4.74
CA VAL A 41 4.00 -5.77 4.71
C VAL A 41 3.88 -7.29 4.55
N LEU A 42 2.99 -7.94 5.31
CA LEU A 42 2.74 -9.38 5.20
C LEU A 42 2.34 -9.78 3.78
N THR A 43 1.56 -8.95 3.08
CA THR A 43 1.17 -9.22 1.69
C THR A 43 2.38 -9.48 0.79
N HIS A 44 3.46 -8.73 0.95
CA HIS A 44 4.69 -8.95 0.17
C HIS A 44 5.32 -10.32 0.41
N TYR A 45 5.24 -10.81 1.63
CA TYR A 45 5.83 -12.08 2.02
C TYR A 45 5.00 -13.28 1.56
N ILE A 46 3.69 -13.23 1.78
CA ILE A 46 2.79 -14.35 1.48
C ILE A 46 2.49 -14.50 -0.01
N THR A 47 2.59 -13.41 -0.78
CA THR A 47 2.36 -13.43 -2.23
C THR A 47 3.64 -13.60 -3.03
N SER A 48 4.80 -13.60 -2.39
CA SER A 48 6.08 -13.75 -3.08
C SER A 48 6.19 -15.14 -3.73
N ALA A 49 6.06 -15.17 -5.05
CA ALA A 49 6.24 -16.37 -5.84
C ALA A 49 7.71 -16.47 -6.27
N GLY A 50 8.42 -17.50 -5.92
CA GLY A 50 9.68 -17.78 -6.59
C GLY A 50 10.86 -18.27 -5.76
N VAL A 51 10.76 -18.34 -4.44
CA VAL A 51 11.84 -18.92 -3.63
C VAL A 51 11.27 -20.01 -2.73
N ASP A 52 11.49 -21.27 -3.12
CA ASP A 52 11.12 -22.44 -2.31
C ASP A 52 12.22 -22.75 -1.30
N THR A 53 12.22 -22.01 -0.20
CA THR A 53 12.99 -22.37 0.99
C THR A 53 12.06 -22.65 2.17
N PRO A 54 12.51 -23.40 3.19
CA PRO A 54 11.69 -23.66 4.38
C PRO A 54 11.15 -22.38 5.03
N PHE A 55 11.92 -21.30 5.01
CA PHE A 55 11.48 -19.99 5.52
C PHE A 55 10.27 -19.45 4.73
N TRP A 56 10.39 -19.35 3.41
CA TRP A 56 9.31 -18.79 2.59
C TRP A 56 8.06 -19.66 2.60
N THR A 57 8.23 -20.98 2.65
CA THR A 57 7.12 -21.92 2.79
C THR A 57 6.39 -21.69 4.12
N SER A 58 7.13 -21.62 5.24
CA SER A 58 6.52 -21.40 6.56
C SER A 58 5.77 -20.06 6.65
N VAL A 59 6.24 -19.02 5.96
CA VAL A 59 5.56 -17.73 5.93
C VAL A 59 4.27 -17.77 5.11
N ARG A 60 4.29 -18.46 3.96
CA ARG A 60 3.09 -18.63 3.12
C ARG A 60 2.01 -19.48 3.81
N ASP A 61 2.41 -20.45 4.61
CA ASP A 61 1.52 -21.37 5.31
C ASP A 61 1.05 -20.83 6.68
N ALA A 62 1.59 -19.70 7.13
CA ALA A 62 1.19 -19.08 8.38
C ALA A 62 -0.26 -18.58 8.33
N PRO A 63 -1.01 -18.69 9.44
CA PRO A 63 -2.36 -18.14 9.50
C PRO A 63 -2.35 -16.64 9.29
N LEU A 64 -3.23 -16.18 8.42
CA LEU A 64 -3.37 -14.76 8.11
C LEU A 64 -4.22 -14.06 9.16
N PRO A 65 -3.95 -12.78 9.47
CA PRO A 65 -4.92 -11.93 10.15
C PRO A 65 -6.24 -11.87 9.36
N ASP A 66 -7.38 -11.87 10.04
CA ASP A 66 -8.70 -11.84 9.40
C ASP A 66 -8.86 -10.64 8.46
N SER A 67 -8.36 -9.47 8.88
CA SER A 67 -8.34 -8.24 8.08
C SER A 67 -7.61 -8.41 6.74
N LEU A 68 -6.48 -9.11 6.76
CA LEU A 68 -5.71 -9.38 5.54
C LEU A 68 -6.40 -10.44 4.67
N ALA A 69 -6.93 -11.49 5.27
CA ALA A 69 -7.67 -12.52 4.55
C ALA A 69 -8.85 -11.93 3.79
N GLU A 70 -9.66 -11.09 4.44
CA GLU A 70 -10.79 -10.38 3.81
C GLU A 70 -10.35 -9.52 2.62
N ARG A 71 -9.26 -8.76 2.75
CA ARG A 71 -8.72 -7.93 1.67
C ARG A 71 -8.27 -8.76 0.47
N LEU A 72 -7.57 -9.85 0.71
CA LEU A 72 -7.10 -10.75 -0.35
C LEU A 72 -8.25 -11.42 -1.06
N ASP A 73 -9.29 -11.84 -0.34
CA ASP A 73 -10.48 -12.47 -0.91
C ASP A 73 -11.30 -11.48 -1.74
N ALA A 74 -11.49 -10.25 -1.27
CA ALA A 74 -12.13 -9.18 -2.05
C ALA A 74 -11.38 -8.92 -3.35
N PHE A 75 -10.05 -8.83 -3.30
CA PHE A 75 -9.25 -8.65 -4.50
C PHE A 75 -9.32 -9.85 -5.44
N ARG A 76 -9.18 -11.08 -4.93
CA ARG A 76 -9.26 -12.30 -5.74
C ARG A 76 -10.61 -12.49 -6.43
N THR A 77 -11.69 -12.08 -5.75
CA THR A 77 -13.04 -12.25 -6.26
C THR A 77 -13.37 -11.23 -7.35
N SER A 78 -13.15 -9.95 -7.10
CA SER A 78 -13.68 -8.86 -7.93
C SER A 78 -12.68 -7.74 -8.24
N GLY A 79 -11.40 -7.91 -7.90
CA GLY A 79 -10.41 -6.84 -8.03
C GLY A 79 -10.64 -5.67 -7.06
N SER A 80 -11.53 -5.82 -6.08
CA SER A 80 -11.83 -4.78 -5.10
C SER A 80 -10.66 -4.62 -4.13
N ILE A 81 -10.27 -3.36 -3.88
CA ILE A 81 -9.22 -3.02 -2.94
C ILE A 81 -9.85 -2.32 -1.75
N LEU A 82 -9.94 -3.05 -0.63
CA LEU A 82 -10.48 -2.54 0.61
C LEU A 82 -9.40 -1.74 1.34
N THR A 83 -9.61 -0.44 1.49
CA THR A 83 -8.72 0.46 2.25
C THR A 83 -9.52 1.41 3.11
N GLU A 84 -8.90 1.87 4.18
CA GLU A 84 -9.46 2.91 5.05
C GLU A 84 -8.90 4.29 4.65
N PRO A 85 -9.66 5.38 4.84
CA PRO A 85 -9.21 6.72 4.48
C PRO A 85 -7.92 7.17 5.17
N THR A 86 -7.63 6.60 6.34
CA THR A 86 -6.47 6.92 7.18
C THR A 86 -5.28 6.00 6.98
N GLU A 87 -5.39 5.01 6.09
CA GLU A 87 -4.29 4.09 5.81
C GLU A 87 -3.07 4.79 5.21
N PHE A 88 -1.89 4.38 5.66
CA PHE A 88 -0.62 4.86 5.10
C PHE A 88 -0.43 4.39 3.64
N PHE A 89 -0.86 3.17 3.35
CA PHE A 89 -0.80 2.58 2.00
C PHE A 89 -2.19 2.59 1.37
N GLY A 90 -2.42 3.52 0.44
CA GLY A 90 -3.70 3.64 -0.24
C GLY A 90 -3.92 2.60 -1.36
N PRO A 91 -5.07 2.66 -2.04
CA PRO A 91 -5.49 1.65 -3.04
C PRO A 91 -4.47 1.39 -4.14
N THR A 92 -3.75 2.43 -4.60
CA THR A 92 -2.72 2.29 -5.64
C THR A 92 -1.53 1.45 -5.17
N ASN A 93 -1.14 1.58 -3.90
CA ASN A 93 -0.06 0.78 -3.32
C ASN A 93 -0.46 -0.69 -3.23
N TRP A 94 -1.67 -0.97 -2.71
CA TRP A 94 -2.23 -2.31 -2.66
C TRP A 94 -2.33 -2.95 -4.03
N PHE A 95 -2.88 -2.23 -5.02
CA PHE A 95 -2.97 -2.72 -6.39
C PHE A 95 -1.60 -3.07 -6.96
N ALA A 96 -0.62 -2.18 -6.80
CA ALA A 96 0.73 -2.40 -7.31
C ALA A 96 1.38 -3.67 -6.73
N VAL A 97 1.19 -3.92 -5.44
CA VAL A 97 1.73 -5.12 -4.77
C VAL A 97 0.98 -6.37 -5.22
N LEU A 98 -0.34 -6.39 -5.10
CA LEU A 98 -1.14 -7.58 -5.42
C LEU A 98 -0.97 -7.98 -6.88
N TRP A 99 -1.10 -7.02 -7.80
CA TRP A 99 -0.91 -7.26 -9.23
C TRP A 99 0.54 -7.59 -9.58
N GLY A 100 1.49 -6.88 -9.00
CA GLY A 100 2.92 -7.08 -9.22
C GLY A 100 3.41 -8.45 -8.76
N GLN A 101 2.82 -8.97 -7.69
CA GLN A 101 3.10 -10.32 -7.16
C GLN A 101 2.32 -11.43 -7.89
N GLY A 102 1.61 -11.09 -8.95
CA GLY A 102 0.96 -12.08 -9.80
C GLY A 102 -0.45 -12.47 -9.39
N LEU A 103 -1.05 -11.86 -8.36
CA LEU A 103 -2.45 -12.08 -8.06
C LEU A 103 -3.31 -11.51 -9.19
N ARG A 104 -4.29 -12.32 -9.62
CA ARG A 104 -5.26 -11.90 -10.65
C ARG A 104 -6.66 -12.13 -10.11
N PRO A 105 -7.54 -11.12 -10.17
CA PRO A 105 -8.92 -11.30 -9.77
C PRO A 105 -9.64 -12.22 -10.76
N ALA A 106 -10.64 -12.94 -10.26
CA ALA A 106 -11.50 -13.80 -11.08
C ALA A 106 -12.45 -12.96 -11.94
N ASP A 107 -12.80 -11.77 -11.44
CA ASP A 107 -13.67 -10.81 -12.12
C ASP A 107 -13.19 -9.39 -11.84
N TYR A 108 -13.84 -8.39 -12.41
CA TYR A 108 -13.51 -6.98 -12.21
C TYR A 108 -14.70 -6.21 -11.63
N HIS A 109 -14.42 -5.04 -11.08
CA HIS A 109 -15.47 -4.21 -10.47
C HIS A 109 -16.47 -3.74 -11.52
N PRO A 110 -17.78 -3.96 -11.35
CA PRO A 110 -18.82 -3.67 -12.35
C PRO A 110 -18.89 -2.22 -12.83
N ILE A 111 -18.35 -1.27 -12.06
CA ILE A 111 -18.27 0.13 -12.48
C ILE A 111 -17.48 0.32 -13.78
N ALA A 112 -16.61 -0.64 -14.11
CA ALA A 112 -15.84 -0.62 -15.36
C ALA A 112 -16.73 -0.82 -16.59
N ASP A 113 -17.88 -1.48 -16.46
CA ASP A 113 -18.84 -1.67 -17.55
C ASP A 113 -19.51 -0.36 -18.01
N GLY A 114 -19.45 0.67 -17.16
CA GLY A 114 -19.89 2.02 -17.52
C GLY A 114 -18.94 2.77 -18.48
N LEU A 115 -17.78 2.19 -18.82
CA LEU A 115 -16.82 2.78 -19.74
C LEU A 115 -16.93 2.11 -21.12
N GLU A 116 -17.22 2.90 -22.14
CA GLU A 116 -17.10 2.45 -23.53
C GLU A 116 -15.66 2.00 -23.83
N LYS A 117 -15.52 0.85 -24.50
CA LYS A 117 -14.22 0.24 -24.82
C LYS A 117 -13.27 1.23 -25.51
N ALA A 118 -13.77 2.00 -26.48
CA ALA A 118 -12.95 2.99 -27.20
C ALA A 118 -12.44 4.09 -26.27
N GLU A 119 -13.23 4.52 -25.28
CA GLU A 119 -12.84 5.50 -24.30
C GLU A 119 -11.77 4.95 -23.33
N LEU A 120 -11.92 3.69 -22.90
CA LEU A 120 -10.92 3.02 -22.10
C LEU A 120 -9.58 2.91 -22.84
N GLU A 121 -9.60 2.46 -24.10
CA GLU A 121 -8.40 2.36 -24.94
C GLU A 121 -7.72 3.71 -25.12
N ARG A 122 -8.50 4.78 -25.34
CA ARG A 122 -7.99 6.15 -25.44
C ARG A 122 -7.30 6.61 -24.14
N ARG A 123 -7.91 6.38 -22.99
CA ARG A 123 -7.34 6.73 -21.68
C ARG A 123 -6.03 5.97 -21.42
N LEU A 124 -6.01 4.67 -21.73
CA LEU A 124 -4.80 3.86 -21.58
C LEU A 124 -3.67 4.33 -22.52
N ALA A 125 -4.01 4.71 -23.74
CA ALA A 125 -3.02 5.27 -24.67
C ALA A 125 -2.42 6.58 -24.15
N ILE A 126 -3.23 7.49 -23.61
CA ILE A 126 -2.77 8.74 -22.99
C ILE A 126 -1.83 8.46 -21.81
N LEU A 127 -2.19 7.50 -20.93
CA LEU A 127 -1.36 7.13 -19.79
C LEU A 127 0.00 6.56 -20.23
N ARG A 128 0.00 5.67 -21.23
CA ARG A 128 1.24 5.10 -21.79
C ARG A 128 2.14 6.17 -22.39
N GLN A 129 1.55 7.11 -23.14
CA GLN A 129 2.29 8.23 -23.73
C GLN A 129 2.90 9.10 -22.64
N ARG A 130 2.14 9.51 -21.63
CA ARG A 130 2.65 10.33 -20.50
C ARG A 130 3.77 9.62 -19.74
N ASN A 131 3.65 8.32 -19.52
CA ASN A 131 4.71 7.54 -18.87
C ASN A 131 5.98 7.49 -19.72
N ALA A 132 5.85 7.32 -21.04
CA ALA A 132 6.99 7.33 -21.95
C ALA A 132 7.68 8.71 -21.98
N GLU A 133 6.90 9.80 -22.04
CA GLU A 133 7.42 11.17 -22.00
C GLU A 133 8.12 11.47 -20.67
N ALA A 134 7.51 11.08 -19.55
CA ALA A 134 8.12 11.23 -18.22
C ALA A 134 9.44 10.46 -18.13
N LEU A 135 9.45 9.20 -18.58
CA LEU A 135 10.66 8.38 -18.58
C LEU A 135 11.77 8.99 -19.45
N ALA A 136 11.43 9.51 -20.63
CA ALA A 136 12.39 10.16 -21.53
C ALA A 136 12.97 11.46 -20.95
N SER A 137 12.23 12.14 -20.08
CA SER A 137 12.66 13.39 -19.41
C SER A 137 13.56 13.17 -18.21
N LEU A 138 13.60 11.96 -17.66
CA LEU A 138 14.39 11.66 -16.45
C LEU A 138 15.86 11.39 -16.84
N PRO A 139 16.83 12.01 -16.14
CA PRO A 139 18.22 11.67 -16.31
C PRO A 139 18.51 10.26 -15.76
N PRO A 140 19.52 9.56 -16.28
CA PRO A 140 20.01 8.34 -15.68
C PRO A 140 20.34 8.55 -14.19
N HIS A 141 20.05 7.57 -13.33
CA HIS A 141 20.22 7.69 -11.88
C HIS A 141 21.61 8.19 -11.46
N GLY A 142 22.68 7.67 -12.06
CA GLY A 142 24.04 8.11 -11.77
C GLY A 142 24.31 9.58 -12.14
N ALA A 143 23.74 10.07 -13.24
CA ALA A 143 23.85 11.47 -13.64
C ALA A 143 23.08 12.39 -12.68
N PHE A 144 21.90 11.96 -12.23
CA PHE A 144 21.14 12.70 -11.23
C PHE A 144 21.91 12.83 -9.91
N LEU A 145 22.44 11.72 -9.38
CA LEU A 145 23.25 11.76 -8.15
C LEU A 145 24.48 12.65 -8.29
N ALA A 146 25.18 12.59 -9.43
CA ALA A 146 26.35 13.45 -9.67
C ALA A 146 25.98 14.94 -9.72
N SER A 147 24.78 15.28 -10.18
CA SER A 147 24.31 16.68 -10.21
C SER A 147 23.94 17.20 -8.82
N THR A 148 23.34 16.36 -7.98
CA THR A 148 22.95 16.75 -6.60
C THR A 148 24.14 16.81 -5.63
N ALA A 149 25.16 15.98 -5.82
CA ALA A 149 26.38 16.00 -5.01
C ALA A 149 27.27 17.24 -5.23
N ARG A 150 27.00 18.06 -6.26
CA ARG A 150 27.76 19.25 -6.61
C ARG A 150 27.22 20.56 -6.06
N THR A 151 26.21 20.57 -5.22
CA THR A 151 25.71 21.76 -4.55
C THR A 151 26.36 21.87 -3.17
N PRO A 152 27.50 22.60 -3.01
CA PRO A 152 27.97 22.95 -1.69
C PRO A 152 27.04 24.00 -1.12
N SER A 153 26.71 23.84 0.16
CA SER A 153 25.98 24.80 0.99
C SER A 153 26.73 26.10 1.12
#